data_5cec41659fe4900971d5dcea4a188721
#
_entry.id   5cec41659fe4900971d5dcea4a188721
#
_cell.length_a   1.000
_cell.length_b   1.000
_cell.length_c   1.000
_cell.angle_alpha   90.00
_cell.angle_beta   90.00
_cell.angle_gamma   90.00
#
_symmetry.space_group_name_H-M   'P 1'
#
loop_
_entity.id
_entity.type
_entity.pdbx_description
1 polymer ?
#
loop_
_entity_poly.entity_id
_entity_poly.type
_entity_poly.pdbx_seq_one_letter_code
_entity_poly.pdbx_strand_id
1 'polypeptide(L)'
;MAVTPLLALLLALIVAPPVSTLAADDVTGRDLVGWLGETYARGGRSDLPDSRMVVLSWHPRIFLYKGILTHDECDFLIEEATSRLERSGVSDSVTGAGGLSDIRTSSGMFYVRGENPVVKRIEERLAMWTMLPVENGEGIQVLRYQKTQKYDAHHDYFSFEGADENGGNRMATVLMYLSAPEEGGETVFPKVPAPPGQTSANFSECGMRGMAVKPVKGDAVLFWSIQPDGRFDAKSLHGSCPVIRGVKWSATKWIHVGHYAMGGEREETVHRVMYVPPPPPAVPGCKNTHKLCQHWSESGECESNPGYMIGHKGAPGACVLACNRCDILKAA
;
A
#
# COMPACT_ATOMS: atom_id res chain seq x y z
N MET A 1 30.06 84.22 -29.76
CA MET A 1 29.79 83.80 -28.40
C MET A 1 29.05 82.45 -28.48
N ALA A 2 29.83 81.39 -28.31
CA ALA A 2 29.29 80.04 -28.43
C ALA A 2 29.04 79.49 -27.04
N VAL A 3 27.83 78.97 -26.79
CA VAL A 3 27.43 78.27 -25.55
C VAL A 3 27.29 76.85 -25.93
N THR A 4 28.19 75.97 -25.42
CA THR A 4 28.11 74.53 -25.48
C THR A 4 27.19 73.95 -24.41
N PRO A 5 26.28 73.03 -24.73
CA PRO A 5 25.55 72.31 -23.69
C PRO A 5 26.30 71.07 -23.25
N LEU A 6 26.44 70.93 -21.95
CA LEU A 6 26.94 69.73 -21.24
C LEU A 6 25.97 68.54 -21.41
N LEU A 7 26.50 67.44 -21.92
CA LEU A 7 25.79 66.16 -21.99
C LEU A 7 25.93 65.48 -20.63
N ALA A 8 24.85 65.41 -19.86
CA ALA A 8 24.80 64.62 -18.62
C ALA A 8 24.53 63.13 -18.92
N LEU A 9 25.54 62.30 -18.74
CA LEU A 9 25.40 60.82 -18.80
C LEU A 9 24.72 60.32 -17.53
N LEU A 10 23.46 59.93 -17.64
CA LEU A 10 22.77 59.19 -16.59
C LEU A 10 23.20 57.70 -16.65
N LEU A 11 24.10 57.28 -15.74
CA LEU A 11 24.33 55.87 -15.45
C LEU A 11 23.14 55.29 -14.70
N ALA A 12 22.29 54.53 -15.37
CA ALA A 12 21.30 53.71 -14.73
C ALA A 12 22.00 52.49 -14.07
N LEU A 13 22.14 52.53 -12.76
CA LEU A 13 22.50 51.35 -11.94
C LEU A 13 21.36 50.34 -12.02
N ILE A 14 21.55 49.29 -12.80
CA ILE A 14 20.68 48.13 -12.77
C ILE A 14 20.97 47.40 -11.46
N VAL A 15 20.16 47.67 -10.42
CA VAL A 15 20.16 46.86 -9.20
C VAL A 15 19.46 45.56 -9.55
N ALA A 16 20.25 44.50 -9.75
CA ALA A 16 19.68 43.17 -9.84
C ALA A 16 18.98 42.83 -8.50
N PRO A 17 17.76 42.24 -8.54
CA PRO A 17 17.11 41.81 -7.29
C PRO A 17 18.02 40.77 -6.61
N PRO A 18 18.04 40.75 -5.25
CA PRO A 18 18.79 39.73 -4.53
C PRO A 18 18.27 38.35 -4.95
N VAL A 19 19.17 37.50 -5.41
CA VAL A 19 18.92 36.10 -5.57
C VAL A 19 18.55 35.61 -4.17
N SER A 20 17.27 35.34 -3.96
CA SER A 20 16.81 34.65 -2.75
C SER A 20 17.55 33.32 -2.74
N THR A 21 18.56 33.22 -1.89
CA THR A 21 19.08 31.92 -1.48
C THR A 21 17.90 31.19 -0.86
N LEU A 22 17.30 30.25 -1.61
CA LEU A 22 16.46 29.23 -1.02
C LEU A 22 17.32 28.63 0.08
N ALA A 23 16.93 28.90 1.33
CA ALA A 23 17.46 28.17 2.45
C ALA A 23 17.29 26.69 2.08
N ALA A 24 18.39 25.96 2.03
CA ALA A 24 18.33 24.51 1.97
C ALA A 24 17.60 24.11 3.24
N ASP A 25 16.30 23.86 3.12
CA ASP A 25 15.55 23.24 4.20
C ASP A 25 16.33 21.98 4.55
N ASP A 26 16.67 21.87 5.81
CA ASP A 26 17.43 20.76 6.38
C ASP A 26 16.70 19.47 6.04
N VAL A 27 17.11 18.80 4.95
CA VAL A 27 16.62 17.49 4.54
C VAL A 27 17.09 16.53 5.62
N THR A 28 16.30 16.43 6.68
CA THR A 28 16.54 15.43 7.71
C THR A 28 16.41 14.07 7.02
N GLY A 29 17.35 13.15 7.28
CA GLY A 29 17.40 11.83 6.63
C GLY A 29 16.12 10.98 6.79
N ARG A 30 15.08 11.53 7.42
CA ARG A 30 13.71 10.98 7.47
C ARG A 30 12.93 11.20 6.18
N ASP A 31 13.31 12.17 5.36
CA ASP A 31 12.59 12.53 4.13
C ASP A 31 12.98 11.66 2.93
N LEU A 32 14.02 10.82 3.10
CA LEU A 32 14.53 9.92 2.05
C LEU A 32 14.06 8.46 2.22
N VAL A 33 13.54 8.08 3.38
CA VAL A 33 13.09 6.71 3.65
C VAL A 33 11.57 6.66 3.67
N GLY A 34 11.02 6.39 2.52
CA GLY A 34 9.59 6.40 2.28
C GLY A 34 9.14 7.84 2.00
N TRP A 35 8.92 8.10 0.74
CA TRP A 35 8.33 9.34 0.27
C TRP A 35 7.10 9.66 1.12
N LEU A 36 7.21 10.71 1.95
CA LEU A 36 6.15 11.13 2.86
C LEU A 36 4.93 11.67 2.12
N GLY A 37 4.91 11.56 0.80
CA GLY A 37 3.96 12.24 -0.03
C GLY A 37 4.07 13.76 0.21
N GLU A 38 3.75 14.55 -0.74
CA GLU A 38 3.70 15.99 -0.51
C GLU A 38 2.71 16.28 0.63
N THR A 39 3.24 16.74 1.76
CA THR A 39 2.41 17.15 2.89
C THR A 39 1.75 18.48 2.54
N TYR A 40 0.60 18.42 1.90
CA TYR A 40 -0.21 19.59 1.54
C TYR A 40 -0.78 20.35 2.74
N ALA A 41 -0.32 20.09 3.94
CA ALA A 41 -0.81 20.72 5.16
C ALA A 41 -0.36 22.17 5.36
N ARG A 42 0.54 22.71 4.52
CA ARG A 42 1.02 24.09 4.65
C ARG A 42 0.82 24.90 3.38
N GLY A 43 -0.40 25.40 3.18
CA GLY A 43 -0.69 26.43 2.18
C GLY A 43 -1.30 25.90 0.90
N GLY A 44 -2.57 25.58 0.97
CA GLY A 44 -3.57 25.68 -0.04
C GLY A 44 -3.16 25.74 -1.51
N ARG A 45 -2.66 24.64 -2.09
CA ARG A 45 -2.81 24.44 -3.52
C ARG A 45 -3.99 23.52 -3.74
N SER A 46 -5.14 24.14 -4.02
CA SER A 46 -6.40 23.47 -4.40
C SER A 46 -6.40 22.95 -5.85
N ASP A 47 -5.27 23.07 -6.55
CA ASP A 47 -5.10 22.83 -7.97
C ASP A 47 -4.32 21.53 -8.29
N LEU A 48 -4.06 20.68 -7.28
CA LEU A 48 -3.44 19.38 -7.50
C LEU A 48 -4.47 18.29 -7.83
N PRO A 49 -4.18 17.41 -8.81
CA PRO A 49 -5.19 16.60 -9.46
C PRO A 49 -5.86 15.53 -8.61
N ASP A 50 -5.45 15.26 -7.38
CA ASP A 50 -6.13 14.25 -6.56
C ASP A 50 -6.15 14.56 -5.06
N SER A 51 -6.97 15.56 -4.68
CA SER A 51 -7.33 15.84 -3.28
C SER A 51 -8.16 14.70 -2.62
N ARG A 52 -8.42 13.60 -3.33
CA ARG A 52 -9.23 12.49 -2.84
C ARG A 52 -8.47 11.58 -1.89
N MET A 53 -7.13 11.51 -2.00
CA MET A 53 -6.31 10.70 -1.11
C MET A 53 -5.87 11.52 0.10
N VAL A 54 -6.14 11.00 1.30
CA VAL A 54 -5.81 11.65 2.57
C VAL A 54 -4.97 10.70 3.40
N VAL A 55 -3.81 11.15 3.86
CA VAL A 55 -2.99 10.42 4.82
C VAL A 55 -3.60 10.59 6.20
N LEU A 56 -4.06 9.50 6.81
CA LEU A 56 -4.60 9.49 8.18
C LEU A 56 -3.51 9.25 9.22
N SER A 57 -2.54 8.38 8.89
CA SER A 57 -1.40 8.06 9.75
C SER A 57 -0.25 7.50 8.91
N TRP A 58 0.99 7.78 9.34
CA TRP A 58 2.19 7.12 8.78
C TRP A 58 2.66 5.94 9.65
N HIS A 59 2.26 5.88 10.93
CA HIS A 59 2.68 4.84 11.87
C HIS A 59 1.51 4.43 12.78
N PRO A 60 0.70 3.45 12.37
CA PRO A 60 0.74 2.59 11.17
C PRO A 60 0.38 3.38 9.90
N ARG A 61 0.73 2.85 8.72
CA ARG A 61 0.38 3.47 7.44
C ARG A 61 -1.11 3.28 7.17
N ILE A 62 -1.87 4.38 7.25
CA ILE A 62 -3.32 4.40 7.03
C ILE A 62 -3.68 5.55 6.10
N PHE A 63 -4.38 5.25 5.03
CA PHE A 63 -4.78 6.19 3.99
C PHE A 63 -6.28 6.10 3.73
N LEU A 64 -6.93 7.24 3.52
CA LEU A 64 -8.32 7.31 3.07
C LEU A 64 -8.34 7.73 1.60
N TYR A 65 -9.07 7.01 0.76
CA TYR A 65 -9.39 7.42 -0.60
C TYR A 65 -10.88 7.74 -0.70
N LYS A 66 -11.20 9.01 -1.01
CA LYS A 66 -12.57 9.48 -1.15
C LYS A 66 -13.12 9.16 -2.53
N GLY A 67 -14.26 8.49 -2.58
CA GLY A 67 -14.93 8.17 -3.84
C GLY A 67 -14.15 7.23 -4.75
N ILE A 68 -13.44 6.24 -4.18
CA ILE A 68 -12.78 5.21 -4.98
C ILE A 68 -13.78 4.30 -5.69
N LEU A 69 -14.94 4.08 -5.10
CA LEU A 69 -16.07 3.42 -5.73
C LEU A 69 -17.11 4.44 -6.16
N THR A 70 -17.77 4.19 -7.28
CA THR A 70 -18.97 4.92 -7.65
C THR A 70 -20.14 4.47 -6.77
N HIS A 71 -21.18 5.30 -6.65
CA HIS A 71 -22.38 4.91 -5.91
C HIS A 71 -23.07 3.70 -6.56
N ASP A 72 -23.09 3.63 -7.88
CA ASP A 72 -23.68 2.52 -8.63
C ASP A 72 -22.92 1.20 -8.37
N GLU A 73 -21.59 1.24 -8.28
CA GLU A 73 -20.79 0.07 -7.90
C GLU A 73 -21.13 -0.38 -6.47
N CYS A 74 -21.29 0.56 -5.55
CA CYS A 74 -21.71 0.25 -4.17
C CYS A 74 -23.10 -0.41 -4.13
N ASP A 75 -24.05 0.15 -4.86
CA ASP A 75 -25.43 -0.38 -4.91
C ASP A 75 -25.47 -1.76 -5.57
N PHE A 76 -24.75 -1.95 -6.65
CA PHE A 76 -24.59 -3.26 -7.30
C PHE A 76 -24.06 -4.32 -6.33
N LEU A 77 -22.98 -4.02 -5.60
CA LEU A 77 -22.40 -4.96 -4.63
C LEU A 77 -23.37 -5.29 -3.48
N ILE A 78 -24.17 -4.32 -3.02
CA ILE A 78 -25.18 -4.54 -1.97
C ILE A 78 -26.32 -5.42 -2.50
N GLU A 79 -26.84 -5.13 -3.68
CA GLU A 79 -27.95 -5.87 -4.29
C GLU A 79 -27.60 -7.34 -4.51
N GLU A 80 -26.48 -7.60 -5.19
CA GLU A 80 -25.99 -8.95 -5.47
C GLU A 80 -25.68 -9.73 -4.18
N ALA A 81 -25.07 -9.07 -3.17
CA ALA A 81 -24.74 -9.72 -1.91
C ALA A 81 -25.96 -10.07 -1.06
N THR A 82 -27.06 -9.32 -1.18
CA THR A 82 -28.20 -9.41 -0.24
C THR A 82 -28.76 -10.82 -0.15
N SER A 83 -28.88 -11.55 -1.28
CA SER A 83 -29.40 -12.91 -1.33
C SER A 83 -28.39 -13.99 -0.92
N ARG A 84 -27.11 -13.64 -0.78
CA ARG A 84 -25.98 -14.56 -0.53
C ARG A 84 -25.39 -14.40 0.88
N LEU A 85 -25.97 -13.55 1.72
CA LEU A 85 -25.44 -13.27 3.06
C LEU A 85 -25.61 -14.45 4.00
N GLU A 86 -24.51 -14.83 4.64
CA GLU A 86 -24.46 -15.77 5.75
C GLU A 86 -23.87 -15.10 6.99
N ARG A 87 -24.05 -15.69 8.19
CA ARG A 87 -23.38 -15.17 9.38
C ARG A 87 -21.86 -15.25 9.20
N SER A 88 -21.17 -14.13 9.40
CA SER A 88 -19.73 -14.08 9.22
C SER A 88 -19.00 -14.89 10.29
N GLY A 89 -18.09 -15.77 9.87
CA GLY A 89 -17.11 -16.39 10.74
C GLY A 89 -15.93 -15.48 11.01
N VAL A 90 -15.07 -15.90 11.93
CA VAL A 90 -13.74 -15.35 12.18
C VAL A 90 -12.71 -16.45 11.98
N SER A 91 -11.53 -16.07 11.49
CA SER A 91 -10.34 -16.91 11.60
C SER A 91 -9.54 -16.41 12.80
N ASP A 92 -9.22 -17.30 13.72
CA ASP A 92 -8.36 -16.98 14.84
C ASP A 92 -6.95 -16.70 14.33
N SER A 93 -6.41 -15.52 14.65
CA SER A 93 -5.11 -15.09 14.12
C SER A 93 -3.91 -15.85 14.69
N VAL A 94 -4.10 -16.64 15.74
CA VAL A 94 -3.06 -17.41 16.42
C VAL A 94 -3.11 -18.89 16.07
N THR A 95 -4.33 -19.44 15.89
CA THR A 95 -4.51 -20.88 15.64
C THR A 95 -4.90 -21.19 14.21
N GLY A 96 -5.33 -20.21 13.43
CA GLY A 96 -5.90 -20.40 12.08
C GLY A 96 -7.29 -21.01 12.06
N ALA A 97 -7.86 -21.39 13.22
CA ALA A 97 -9.16 -22.04 13.31
C ALA A 97 -10.29 -21.06 12.90
N GLY A 98 -11.14 -21.52 11.99
CA GLY A 98 -12.32 -20.76 11.57
C GLY A 98 -13.57 -21.15 12.40
N GLY A 99 -14.43 -20.16 12.68
CA GLY A 99 -15.69 -20.44 13.38
C GLY A 99 -16.58 -19.22 13.61
N LEU A 100 -17.80 -19.47 14.06
CA LEU A 100 -18.68 -18.38 14.50
C LEU A 100 -18.22 -17.87 15.87
N SER A 101 -18.26 -16.56 16.06
CA SER A 101 -17.86 -15.92 17.31
C SER A 101 -18.67 -14.66 17.56
N ASP A 102 -18.83 -14.30 18.84
CA ASP A 102 -19.50 -13.07 19.26
C ASP A 102 -18.62 -11.83 19.11
N ILE A 103 -17.31 -12.01 18.85
CA ILE A 103 -16.41 -10.90 18.51
C ILE A 103 -16.73 -10.29 17.15
N ARG A 104 -17.39 -11.06 16.24
CA ARG A 104 -17.86 -10.61 14.93
C ARG A 104 -19.32 -11.03 14.73
N THR A 105 -20.23 -10.07 14.67
CA THR A 105 -21.67 -10.33 14.62
C THR A 105 -22.32 -9.97 13.29
N SER A 106 -21.52 -9.57 12.28
CA SER A 106 -21.97 -9.24 10.93
C SER A 106 -22.48 -10.46 10.15
N SER A 107 -23.16 -10.19 9.05
CA SER A 107 -23.37 -11.16 7.97
C SER A 107 -22.54 -10.76 6.76
N GLY A 108 -22.10 -11.73 5.97
CA GLY A 108 -21.28 -11.46 4.80
C GLY A 108 -21.29 -12.56 3.75
N MET A 109 -20.70 -12.25 2.60
CA MET A 109 -20.46 -13.20 1.52
C MET A 109 -19.15 -12.84 0.82
N PHE A 110 -18.61 -13.77 0.06
CA PHE A 110 -17.41 -13.52 -0.75
C PHE A 110 -17.73 -13.52 -2.24
N TYR A 111 -17.20 -12.55 -2.95
CA TYR A 111 -16.99 -12.65 -4.38
C TYR A 111 -15.67 -13.38 -4.65
N VAL A 112 -15.67 -14.27 -5.62
CA VAL A 112 -14.43 -14.81 -6.19
C VAL A 112 -13.72 -13.68 -6.94
N ARG A 113 -12.40 -13.71 -6.99
CA ARG A 113 -11.60 -12.71 -7.73
C ARG A 113 -12.04 -12.65 -9.20
N GLY A 114 -12.40 -11.45 -9.69
CA GLY A 114 -12.88 -11.24 -11.04
C GLY A 114 -14.25 -11.85 -11.36
N GLU A 115 -15.07 -12.23 -10.37
CA GLU A 115 -16.34 -12.96 -10.52
C GLU A 115 -17.29 -12.33 -11.57
N ASN A 116 -17.29 -11.02 -11.62
CA ASN A 116 -18.07 -10.27 -12.60
C ASN A 116 -17.32 -9.00 -13.05
N PRO A 117 -17.77 -8.31 -14.11
CA PRO A 117 -17.08 -7.13 -14.63
C PRO A 117 -16.96 -5.97 -13.62
N VAL A 118 -17.89 -5.84 -12.66
CA VAL A 118 -17.83 -4.79 -11.63
C VAL A 118 -16.73 -5.12 -10.64
N VAL A 119 -16.73 -6.33 -10.09
CA VAL A 119 -15.69 -6.82 -9.17
C VAL A 119 -14.31 -6.70 -9.81
N LYS A 120 -14.15 -7.15 -11.06
CA LYS A 120 -12.90 -7.06 -11.79
C LYS A 120 -12.38 -5.62 -11.89
N ARG A 121 -13.22 -4.66 -12.30
CA ARG A 121 -12.82 -3.24 -12.40
C ARG A 121 -12.45 -2.65 -11.04
N ILE A 122 -13.15 -3.04 -9.98
CA ILE A 122 -12.81 -2.60 -8.62
C ILE A 122 -11.43 -3.14 -8.25
N GLU A 123 -11.16 -4.42 -8.42
CA GLU A 123 -9.88 -5.05 -8.10
C GLU A 123 -8.71 -4.43 -8.88
N GLU A 124 -8.88 -4.17 -10.18
CA GLU A 124 -7.88 -3.47 -11.01
C GLU A 124 -7.60 -2.04 -10.48
N ARG A 125 -8.64 -1.32 -10.06
CA ARG A 125 -8.51 0.02 -9.45
C ARG A 125 -7.78 -0.03 -8.11
N LEU A 126 -8.09 -1.03 -7.27
CA LEU A 126 -7.40 -1.23 -6.00
C LEU A 126 -5.92 -1.58 -6.21
N ALA A 127 -5.61 -2.42 -7.21
CA ALA A 127 -4.23 -2.76 -7.57
C ALA A 127 -3.43 -1.52 -8.00
N MET A 128 -4.02 -0.64 -8.78
CA MET A 128 -3.39 0.64 -9.15
C MET A 128 -3.15 1.55 -7.94
N TRP A 129 -4.09 1.61 -7.00
CA TRP A 129 -3.94 2.44 -5.80
C TRP A 129 -2.90 1.89 -4.84
N THR A 130 -2.92 0.59 -4.60
CA THR A 130 -2.03 -0.07 -3.63
C THR A 130 -0.65 -0.36 -4.18
N MET A 131 -0.48 -0.32 -5.51
CA MET A 131 0.69 -0.81 -6.24
C MET A 131 0.96 -2.30 -6.00
N LEU A 132 -0.08 -3.06 -5.65
CA LEU A 132 0.00 -4.51 -5.43
C LEU A 132 -0.81 -5.24 -6.51
N PRO A 133 -0.28 -6.36 -7.06
CA PRO A 133 -0.98 -7.11 -8.10
C PRO A 133 -2.35 -7.61 -7.65
N VAL A 134 -3.31 -7.70 -8.59
CA VAL A 134 -4.65 -8.25 -8.32
C VAL A 134 -4.56 -9.68 -7.78
N GLU A 135 -3.60 -10.45 -8.29
CA GLU A 135 -3.35 -11.84 -7.95
C GLU A 135 -2.91 -12.05 -6.50
N ASN A 136 -2.40 -11.01 -5.84
CA ASN A 136 -2.06 -11.07 -4.42
C ASN A 136 -3.30 -10.94 -3.53
N GLY A 137 -4.45 -10.61 -4.09
CA GLY A 137 -5.67 -10.36 -3.34
C GLY A 137 -6.53 -11.60 -3.14
N GLU A 138 -7.10 -11.77 -1.95
CA GLU A 138 -8.23 -12.66 -1.72
C GLU A 138 -9.46 -12.18 -2.52
N GLY A 139 -10.54 -12.93 -2.52
CA GLY A 139 -11.84 -12.44 -3.00
C GLY A 139 -12.31 -11.21 -2.20
N ILE A 140 -13.28 -10.49 -2.73
CA ILE A 140 -13.87 -9.35 -2.01
C ILE A 140 -14.95 -9.87 -1.04
N GLN A 141 -14.76 -9.63 0.26
CA GLN A 141 -15.78 -9.94 1.26
C GLN A 141 -16.73 -8.76 1.45
N VAL A 142 -18.00 -8.92 1.10
CA VAL A 142 -19.06 -7.95 1.42
C VAL A 142 -19.64 -8.28 2.78
N LEU A 143 -19.85 -7.26 3.61
CA LEU A 143 -20.28 -7.35 4.99
C LEU A 143 -21.44 -6.40 5.26
N ARG A 144 -22.45 -6.89 5.98
CA ARG A 144 -23.55 -6.10 6.49
C ARG A 144 -23.55 -6.11 8.01
N TYR A 145 -23.61 -4.92 8.60
CA TYR A 145 -23.76 -4.70 10.03
C TYR A 145 -25.10 -4.01 10.29
N GLN A 146 -25.98 -4.67 11.00
CA GLN A 146 -27.23 -4.13 11.49
C GLN A 146 -27.03 -3.49 12.87
N LYS A 147 -28.08 -2.89 13.43
CA LYS A 147 -28.05 -2.29 14.77
C LYS A 147 -27.41 -3.23 15.79
N THR A 148 -26.50 -2.72 16.62
CA THR A 148 -25.68 -3.40 17.63
C THR A 148 -24.57 -4.30 17.07
N GLN A 149 -24.60 -4.64 15.79
CA GLN A 149 -23.58 -5.50 15.20
C GLN A 149 -22.24 -4.78 15.07
N LYS A 150 -21.17 -5.51 15.30
CA LYS A 150 -19.80 -5.02 15.43
C LYS A 150 -18.79 -6.04 14.95
N TYR A 151 -17.53 -5.63 14.92
CA TYR A 151 -16.37 -6.51 14.90
C TYR A 151 -15.33 -5.95 15.87
N ASP A 152 -15.03 -6.70 16.92
CA ASP A 152 -14.07 -6.28 17.95
C ASP A 152 -12.69 -6.09 17.36
N ALA A 153 -11.82 -5.36 18.08
CA ALA A 153 -10.49 -5.03 17.58
C ALA A 153 -9.63 -6.28 17.37
N HIS A 154 -9.07 -6.40 16.16
CA HIS A 154 -8.29 -7.53 15.69
C HIS A 154 -7.17 -7.05 14.75
N HIS A 155 -6.24 -7.95 14.46
CA HIS A 155 -5.28 -7.79 13.37
C HIS A 155 -5.72 -8.62 12.18
N ASP A 156 -5.42 -8.15 10.97
CA ASP A 156 -5.67 -8.93 9.75
C ASP A 156 -4.55 -9.88 9.41
N TYR A 157 -3.33 -9.63 9.90
CA TYR A 157 -2.23 -10.58 9.76
C TYR A 157 -2.39 -11.78 10.70
N PHE A 158 -1.83 -12.91 10.30
CA PHE A 158 -1.84 -14.15 11.05
C PHE A 158 -0.50 -14.39 11.74
N SER A 159 -0.52 -15.05 12.89
CA SER A 159 0.67 -15.40 13.66
C SER A 159 0.79 -16.91 13.98
N PHE A 160 -0.01 -17.76 13.31
CA PHE A 160 0.08 -19.21 13.41
C PHE A 160 1.12 -19.78 12.45
N GLU A 161 1.61 -20.98 12.72
CA GLU A 161 2.53 -21.71 11.87
C GLU A 161 1.85 -22.05 10.52
N GLY A 162 2.53 -21.74 9.40
CA GLY A 162 1.97 -21.90 8.05
C GLY A 162 1.22 -20.66 7.53
N ALA A 163 1.15 -19.58 8.32
CA ALA A 163 0.50 -18.34 7.89
C ALA A 163 1.18 -17.63 6.68
N ASP A 164 2.37 -18.07 6.34
CA ASP A 164 3.17 -17.62 5.19
C ASP A 164 3.01 -18.50 3.95
N GLU A 165 2.24 -19.59 4.05
CA GLU A 165 1.83 -20.37 2.89
C GLU A 165 0.83 -19.59 2.01
N ASN A 166 0.57 -20.06 0.79
CA ASN A 166 -0.39 -19.49 -0.14
C ASN A 166 -0.30 -17.96 -0.29
N GLY A 167 0.82 -17.48 -0.79
CA GLY A 167 1.04 -16.05 -1.05
C GLY A 167 1.60 -15.26 0.13
N GLY A 168 1.92 -15.93 1.22
CA GLY A 168 2.41 -15.29 2.44
C GLY A 168 1.29 -14.66 3.26
N ASN A 169 1.68 -13.86 4.24
CA ASN A 169 0.73 -13.23 5.14
C ASN A 169 0.01 -12.02 4.50
N ARG A 170 -1.10 -11.59 5.09
CA ARG A 170 -1.84 -10.37 4.67
C ARG A 170 -0.98 -9.13 4.92
N MET A 171 -0.55 -8.51 3.84
CA MET A 171 0.34 -7.33 3.84
C MET A 171 -0.44 -6.04 4.05
N ALA A 172 -1.61 -5.95 3.41
CA ALA A 172 -2.45 -4.76 3.44
C ALA A 172 -3.92 -5.12 3.33
N THR A 173 -4.77 -4.23 3.84
CA THR A 173 -6.22 -4.35 3.77
C THR A 173 -6.81 -3.08 3.17
N VAL A 174 -7.70 -3.23 2.19
CA VAL A 174 -8.56 -2.15 1.70
C VAL A 174 -9.97 -2.41 2.19
N LEU A 175 -10.47 -1.54 3.05
CA LEU A 175 -11.83 -1.55 3.57
C LEU A 175 -12.65 -0.46 2.87
N MET A 176 -13.57 -0.87 2.00
CA MET A 176 -14.45 0.00 1.23
C MET A 176 -15.79 0.15 1.93
N TYR A 177 -16.35 1.35 1.94
CA TYR A 177 -17.67 1.62 2.52
C TYR A 177 -18.72 1.68 1.41
N LEU A 178 -19.65 0.72 1.41
CA LEU A 178 -20.73 0.63 0.43
C LEU A 178 -21.96 1.43 0.85
N SER A 179 -22.16 1.61 2.17
CA SER A 179 -23.14 2.53 2.73
C SER A 179 -22.65 3.13 4.04
N ALA A 180 -23.24 4.24 4.43
CA ALA A 180 -23.01 4.86 5.72
C ALA A 180 -24.21 4.61 6.65
N PRO A 181 -24.00 4.11 7.87
CA PRO A 181 -25.04 4.13 8.90
C PRO A 181 -25.28 5.57 9.34
N GLU A 182 -26.43 5.84 9.93
CA GLU A 182 -26.75 7.18 10.44
C GLU A 182 -25.95 7.51 11.70
N GLU A 183 -25.60 6.48 12.50
CA GLU A 183 -24.84 6.64 13.74
C GLU A 183 -24.07 5.37 14.10
N GLY A 184 -22.83 5.53 14.57
CA GLY A 184 -21.92 4.43 14.89
C GLY A 184 -21.30 3.79 13.65
N GLY A 185 -20.80 2.57 13.78
CA GLY A 185 -20.21 1.80 12.68
C GLY A 185 -18.87 2.31 12.19
N GLU A 186 -18.21 3.20 12.92
CA GLU A 186 -16.87 3.69 12.58
C GLU A 186 -15.86 2.55 12.51
N THR A 187 -14.86 2.69 11.65
CA THR A 187 -13.63 1.86 11.73
C THR A 187 -12.67 2.54 12.69
N VAL A 188 -12.36 1.88 13.81
CA VAL A 188 -11.50 2.44 14.85
C VAL A 188 -10.13 1.74 14.88
N PHE A 189 -9.07 2.52 15.09
CA PHE A 189 -7.69 2.06 15.31
C PHE A 189 -7.28 2.41 16.74
N PRO A 190 -7.50 1.50 17.72
CA PRO A 190 -7.33 1.85 19.14
C PRO A 190 -5.90 2.20 19.57
N LYS A 191 -4.91 1.76 18.81
CA LYS A 191 -3.48 2.05 19.07
C LYS A 191 -2.96 3.31 18.37
N VAL A 192 -3.85 4.05 17.69
CA VAL A 192 -3.53 5.30 17.01
C VAL A 192 -4.25 6.44 17.73
N PRO A 193 -3.55 7.51 18.15
CA PRO A 193 -4.20 8.64 18.80
C PRO A 193 -5.28 9.28 17.92
N ALA A 194 -6.39 9.69 18.53
CA ALA A 194 -7.44 10.42 17.84
C ALA A 194 -6.90 11.75 17.31
N PRO A 195 -7.16 12.11 16.05
CA PRO A 195 -6.70 13.36 15.48
C PRO A 195 -7.49 14.56 16.07
N PRO A 196 -6.94 15.78 16.00
CA PRO A 196 -7.68 16.99 16.32
C PRO A 196 -9.01 17.06 15.55
N GLY A 197 -10.10 17.41 16.26
CA GLY A 197 -11.45 17.49 15.67
C GLY A 197 -12.26 16.19 15.77
N GLN A 198 -11.69 15.06 16.16
CA GLN A 198 -12.44 13.88 16.57
C GLN A 198 -12.93 14.07 18.00
N THR A 199 -14.24 14.16 18.19
CA THR A 199 -14.88 14.45 19.49
C THR A 199 -16.10 13.57 19.70
N SER A 200 -16.56 13.47 20.96
CA SER A 200 -17.80 12.75 21.30
C SER A 200 -19.08 13.35 20.70
N ALA A 201 -19.01 14.59 20.19
CA ALA A 201 -20.12 15.21 19.48
C ALA A 201 -20.29 14.64 18.06
N ASN A 202 -19.22 14.07 17.49
CA ASN A 202 -19.25 13.59 16.11
C ASN A 202 -18.83 12.12 15.93
N PHE A 203 -18.43 11.42 17.00
CA PHE A 203 -18.09 10.00 17.00
C PHE A 203 -18.78 9.27 18.16
N SER A 204 -19.05 7.97 17.97
CA SER A 204 -19.55 7.11 19.04
C SER A 204 -18.52 6.93 20.17
N GLU A 205 -18.96 6.46 21.34
CA GLU A 205 -18.07 6.08 22.44
C GLU A 205 -16.97 5.11 21.99
N CYS A 206 -17.33 4.14 21.14
CA CYS A 206 -16.38 3.20 20.55
C CYS A 206 -15.39 3.92 19.65
N GLY A 207 -15.86 4.84 18.79
CA GLY A 207 -15.00 5.64 17.92
C GLY A 207 -14.00 6.52 18.68
N MET A 208 -14.32 6.91 19.93
CA MET A 208 -13.43 7.70 20.77
C MET A 208 -12.26 6.91 21.40
N ARG A 209 -12.22 5.59 21.21
CA ARG A 209 -11.14 4.75 21.78
C ARG A 209 -9.81 4.85 21.03
N GLY A 210 -9.75 5.57 19.92
CA GLY A 210 -8.56 5.78 19.09
C GLY A 210 -8.90 6.61 17.85
N MET A 211 -8.01 6.64 16.88
CA MET A 211 -8.33 7.24 15.58
C MET A 211 -9.47 6.46 14.93
N ALA A 212 -10.50 7.14 14.49
CA ALA A 212 -11.67 6.52 13.90
C ALA A 212 -12.01 7.16 12.54
N VAL A 213 -12.50 6.32 11.62
CA VAL A 213 -12.96 6.73 10.30
C VAL A 213 -14.45 6.45 10.19
N LYS A 214 -15.23 7.49 9.87
CA LYS A 214 -16.66 7.34 9.59
C LYS A 214 -16.86 6.70 8.23
N PRO A 215 -17.76 5.72 8.11
CA PRO A 215 -18.18 5.22 6.81
C PRO A 215 -18.81 6.34 5.96
N VAL A 216 -18.28 6.51 4.76
CA VAL A 216 -18.89 7.34 3.71
C VAL A 216 -19.00 6.48 2.47
N LYS A 217 -20.20 6.43 1.85
CA LYS A 217 -20.44 5.60 0.65
C LYS A 217 -19.46 5.95 -0.47
N GLY A 218 -18.77 4.95 -0.99
CA GLY A 218 -17.79 5.09 -2.05
C GLY A 218 -16.34 5.31 -1.56
N ASP A 219 -16.13 5.67 -0.30
CA ASP A 219 -14.79 5.85 0.26
C ASP A 219 -14.15 4.51 0.65
N ALA A 220 -12.82 4.47 0.74
CA ALA A 220 -12.09 3.33 1.26
C ALA A 220 -10.92 3.72 2.15
N VAL A 221 -10.63 2.86 3.12
CA VAL A 221 -9.43 2.96 3.97
C VAL A 221 -8.47 1.84 3.61
N LEU A 222 -7.24 2.21 3.25
CA LEU A 222 -6.11 1.30 3.10
C LEU A 222 -5.27 1.37 4.37
N PHE A 223 -4.97 0.22 4.97
CA PHE A 223 -4.00 0.12 6.05
C PHE A 223 -3.08 -1.08 5.87
N TRP A 224 -1.84 -0.92 6.34
CA TRP A 224 -0.80 -1.91 6.16
C TRP A 224 -0.60 -2.69 7.44
N SER A 225 -0.62 -4.01 7.33
CA SER A 225 -0.38 -4.96 8.42
C SER A 225 1.10 -5.27 8.63
N ILE A 226 1.93 -5.02 7.61
CA ILE A 226 3.37 -5.27 7.61
C ILE A 226 4.10 -3.95 7.41
N GLN A 227 5.13 -3.69 8.23
CA GLN A 227 6.00 -2.53 8.15
C GLN A 227 6.98 -2.65 6.96
N PRO A 228 7.63 -1.55 6.52
CA PRO A 228 8.61 -1.61 5.42
C PRO A 228 9.80 -2.53 5.69
N ASP A 229 10.10 -2.81 6.95
CA ASP A 229 11.16 -3.73 7.37
C ASP A 229 10.72 -5.21 7.47
N GLY A 230 9.48 -5.51 7.05
CA GLY A 230 8.90 -6.85 7.03
C GLY A 230 8.28 -7.31 8.37
N ARG A 231 8.37 -6.51 9.43
CA ARG A 231 7.74 -6.85 10.72
C ARG A 231 6.25 -6.55 10.71
N PHE A 232 5.47 -7.31 11.48
CA PHE A 232 4.06 -7.01 11.70
C PHE A 232 3.88 -5.66 12.41
N ASP A 233 2.92 -4.88 11.95
CA ASP A 233 2.59 -3.61 12.59
C ASP A 233 1.50 -3.81 13.64
N ALA A 234 1.90 -3.93 14.90
CA ALA A 234 0.96 -4.09 16.00
C ALA A 234 -0.02 -2.90 16.16
N LYS A 235 0.29 -1.74 15.57
CA LYS A 235 -0.60 -0.57 15.57
C LYS A 235 -1.68 -0.64 14.49
N SER A 236 -1.61 -1.61 13.56
CA SER A 236 -2.68 -1.88 12.61
C SER A 236 -3.92 -2.53 13.24
N LEU A 237 -3.91 -2.75 14.56
CA LEU A 237 -5.07 -3.19 15.32
C LEU A 237 -6.27 -2.30 15.02
N HIS A 238 -7.37 -2.89 14.54
CA HIS A 238 -8.56 -2.14 14.14
C HIS A 238 -9.84 -2.93 14.41
N GLY A 239 -10.97 -2.22 14.45
CA GLY A 239 -12.28 -2.83 14.64
C GLY A 239 -13.39 -2.04 13.97
N SER A 240 -14.57 -2.65 13.85
CA SER A 240 -15.80 -1.98 13.42
C SER A 240 -16.66 -1.71 14.64
N CYS A 241 -16.86 -0.46 14.98
CA CYS A 241 -17.71 -0.03 16.07
C CYS A 241 -19.16 -0.51 15.87
N PRO A 242 -19.91 -0.74 16.95
CA PRO A 242 -21.34 -1.08 16.85
C PRO A 242 -22.11 -0.04 16.02
N VAL A 243 -22.98 -0.52 15.15
CA VAL A 243 -23.96 0.35 14.49
C VAL A 243 -25.02 0.73 15.51
N ILE A 244 -25.20 2.03 15.76
CA ILE A 244 -26.19 2.56 16.70
C ILE A 244 -27.51 2.77 15.99
N ARG A 245 -27.48 3.36 14.78
CA ARG A 245 -28.66 3.62 13.95
C ARG A 245 -28.34 3.44 12.47
N GLY A 246 -29.27 2.81 11.75
CA GLY A 246 -29.10 2.49 10.33
C GLY A 246 -28.44 1.15 10.09
N VAL A 247 -27.86 0.98 8.91
CA VAL A 247 -27.17 -0.23 8.46
C VAL A 247 -25.87 0.15 7.79
N LYS A 248 -24.77 -0.48 8.18
CA LYS A 248 -23.50 -0.35 7.53
C LYS A 248 -23.28 -1.51 6.56
N TRP A 249 -22.91 -1.18 5.32
CA TRP A 249 -22.36 -2.12 4.37
C TRP A 249 -20.92 -1.75 4.05
N SER A 250 -20.06 -2.74 4.04
CA SER A 250 -18.65 -2.57 3.67
C SER A 250 -18.18 -3.74 2.82
N ALA A 251 -17.08 -3.53 2.09
CA ALA A 251 -16.42 -4.58 1.35
C ALA A 251 -14.92 -4.57 1.69
N THR A 252 -14.37 -5.73 1.97
CA THR A 252 -12.98 -5.88 2.39
C THR A 252 -12.19 -6.64 1.34
N LYS A 253 -11.04 -6.11 0.96
CA LYS A 253 -10.04 -6.77 0.12
C LYS A 253 -8.77 -6.94 0.94
N TRP A 254 -8.43 -8.17 1.26
CA TRP A 254 -7.13 -8.53 1.84
C TRP A 254 -6.13 -8.80 0.72
N ILE A 255 -4.91 -8.32 0.90
CA ILE A 255 -3.84 -8.42 -0.09
C ILE A 255 -2.62 -9.04 0.60
N HIS A 256 -2.15 -10.14 0.04
CA HIS A 256 -1.01 -10.90 0.53
C HIS A 256 0.32 -10.35 0.02
N VAL A 257 1.41 -10.79 0.60
CA VAL A 257 2.77 -10.44 0.18
C VAL A 257 3.06 -10.92 -1.25
N GLY A 258 2.57 -12.11 -1.58
CA GLY A 258 2.72 -12.74 -2.89
C GLY A 258 1.38 -13.19 -3.48
N HIS A 259 1.45 -13.95 -4.55
CA HIS A 259 0.29 -14.50 -5.23
C HIS A 259 -0.53 -15.40 -4.28
N TYR A 260 -1.82 -15.08 -4.12
CA TYR A 260 -2.77 -15.84 -3.33
C TYR A 260 -3.59 -16.75 -4.26
N ALA A 261 -3.39 -18.08 -4.17
CA ALA A 261 -4.17 -19.05 -4.92
C ALA A 261 -5.57 -19.20 -4.30
N MET A 262 -6.61 -18.89 -5.06
CA MET A 262 -7.99 -19.14 -4.65
C MET A 262 -8.34 -20.61 -4.89
N GLY A 263 -9.10 -21.22 -3.98
CA GLY A 263 -9.51 -22.61 -4.12
C GLY A 263 -10.20 -22.85 -5.48
N GLY A 264 -9.66 -23.79 -6.26
CA GLY A 264 -10.12 -24.10 -7.63
C GLY A 264 -9.27 -23.50 -8.76
N GLU A 265 -8.33 -22.60 -8.49
CA GLU A 265 -7.28 -22.27 -9.44
C GLU A 265 -6.37 -23.50 -9.60
N ARG A 266 -6.35 -24.07 -10.79
CA ARG A 266 -5.42 -25.16 -11.08
C ARG A 266 -4.00 -24.63 -11.02
N GLU A 267 -3.08 -25.43 -10.48
CA GLU A 267 -1.63 -25.18 -10.42
C GLU A 267 -1.00 -24.70 -11.74
N GLU A 268 -1.67 -24.94 -12.87
CA GLU A 268 -1.22 -24.51 -14.20
C GLU A 268 -1.11 -23.00 -14.40
N THR A 269 -1.78 -22.17 -13.56
CA THR A 269 -1.71 -20.71 -13.67
C THR A 269 -0.63 -20.10 -12.79
N VAL A 270 -0.10 -20.83 -11.82
CA VAL A 270 0.96 -20.39 -10.90
C VAL A 270 2.33 -20.35 -11.59
N HIS A 271 2.50 -21.06 -12.69
CA HIS A 271 3.70 -21.01 -13.52
C HIS A 271 3.63 -19.94 -14.62
N ARG A 272 3.13 -18.74 -14.33
CA ARG A 272 3.77 -17.59 -14.95
C ARG A 272 5.11 -17.36 -14.25
N VAL A 273 5.96 -18.38 -14.38
CA VAL A 273 7.39 -18.26 -14.23
C VAL A 273 7.76 -16.93 -14.88
N MET A 274 8.21 -15.95 -14.10
CA MET A 274 9.05 -14.94 -14.71
C MET A 274 10.02 -15.74 -15.57
N TYR A 275 9.95 -15.50 -16.89
CA TYR A 275 10.89 -16.15 -17.82
C TYR A 275 12.28 -15.79 -17.30
N VAL A 276 12.82 -16.69 -16.51
CA VAL A 276 14.24 -16.72 -16.22
C VAL A 276 14.82 -17.31 -17.49
N PRO A 277 15.45 -16.49 -18.34
CA PRO A 277 16.09 -17.02 -19.52
C PRO A 277 17.00 -18.16 -19.05
N PRO A 278 17.04 -19.30 -19.78
CA PRO A 278 17.95 -20.38 -19.44
C PRO A 278 19.33 -19.79 -19.23
N PRO A 279 20.05 -20.18 -18.19
CA PRO A 279 21.38 -19.64 -17.94
C PRO A 279 22.15 -19.75 -19.25
N PRO A 280 22.85 -18.68 -19.66
CA PRO A 280 23.66 -18.75 -20.87
C PRO A 280 24.56 -19.98 -20.81
N PRO A 281 24.80 -20.64 -21.93
CA PRO A 281 25.61 -21.87 -21.95
C PRO A 281 26.89 -21.65 -21.18
N ALA A 282 27.20 -22.54 -20.25
CA ALA A 282 28.31 -22.40 -19.33
C ALA A 282 29.61 -22.15 -20.10
N VAL A 283 30.14 -20.96 -19.97
CA VAL A 283 31.46 -20.62 -20.54
C VAL A 283 32.49 -21.28 -19.63
N PRO A 284 33.34 -22.15 -20.16
CA PRO A 284 34.37 -22.81 -19.34
C PRO A 284 35.20 -21.78 -18.57
N GLY A 285 35.33 -22.00 -17.25
CA GLY A 285 36.06 -21.08 -16.37
C GLY A 285 35.24 -19.89 -15.86
N CYS A 286 34.02 -19.66 -16.32
CA CYS A 286 33.17 -18.59 -15.79
C CYS A 286 32.54 -19.01 -14.45
N LYS A 287 33.10 -18.46 -13.39
CA LYS A 287 32.65 -18.73 -12.02
C LYS A 287 32.89 -17.51 -11.13
N ASN A 288 32.12 -17.41 -10.08
CA ASN A 288 32.43 -16.47 -9.00
C ASN A 288 33.49 -17.11 -8.07
N THR A 289 34.47 -16.32 -7.68
CA THR A 289 35.52 -16.73 -6.75
C THR A 289 35.29 -16.22 -5.33
N HIS A 290 34.27 -15.36 -5.15
CA HIS A 290 33.89 -14.84 -3.84
C HIS A 290 32.40 -15.13 -3.53
N LYS A 291 32.11 -15.48 -2.27
CA LYS A 291 30.75 -15.89 -1.84
C LYS A 291 29.70 -14.77 -1.89
N LEU A 292 30.12 -13.51 -1.84
CA LEU A 292 29.22 -12.33 -1.86
C LEU A 292 28.98 -11.78 -3.26
N CYS A 293 29.48 -12.40 -4.32
CA CYS A 293 29.37 -11.88 -5.68
C CYS A 293 27.92 -11.63 -6.11
N GLN A 294 27.00 -12.50 -5.72
CA GLN A 294 25.58 -12.33 -6.05
C GLN A 294 25.03 -11.06 -5.39
N HIS A 295 25.25 -10.91 -4.09
CA HIS A 295 24.81 -9.74 -3.34
C HIS A 295 25.42 -8.44 -3.89
N TRP A 296 26.70 -8.45 -4.22
CA TRP A 296 27.37 -7.28 -4.77
C TRP A 296 26.88 -6.90 -6.17
N SER A 297 26.57 -7.89 -7.01
CA SER A 297 26.00 -7.61 -8.34
C SER A 297 24.60 -6.98 -8.24
N GLU A 298 23.77 -7.46 -7.31
CA GLU A 298 22.45 -6.91 -7.01
C GLU A 298 22.51 -5.49 -6.42
N SER A 299 23.63 -5.15 -5.76
CA SER A 299 23.90 -3.82 -5.20
C SER A 299 24.58 -2.86 -6.19
N GLY A 300 24.75 -3.24 -7.47
CA GLY A 300 25.33 -2.39 -8.51
C GLY A 300 26.86 -2.35 -8.56
N GLU A 301 27.55 -3.22 -7.82
CA GLU A 301 29.02 -3.25 -7.77
C GLU A 301 29.65 -3.63 -9.11
N CYS A 302 28.92 -4.26 -10.01
CA CYS A 302 29.42 -4.55 -11.36
C CYS A 302 29.76 -3.27 -12.14
N GLU A 303 29.06 -2.18 -11.87
CA GLU A 303 29.22 -0.87 -12.51
C GLU A 303 30.11 0.05 -11.68
N SER A 304 29.96 0.04 -10.37
CA SER A 304 30.71 0.92 -9.45
C SER A 304 32.15 0.44 -9.22
N ASN A 305 32.38 -0.88 -9.25
CA ASN A 305 33.70 -1.46 -9.02
C ASN A 305 34.05 -2.55 -10.06
N PRO A 306 34.03 -2.21 -11.37
CA PRO A 306 34.21 -3.18 -12.44
C PRO A 306 35.61 -3.86 -12.42
N GLY A 307 36.61 -3.20 -11.90
CA GLY A 307 37.99 -3.75 -11.82
C GLY A 307 38.07 -5.00 -10.95
N TYR A 308 37.41 -4.98 -9.78
CA TYR A 308 37.34 -6.13 -8.88
C TYR A 308 36.28 -7.15 -9.32
N MET A 309 35.12 -6.66 -9.69
CA MET A 309 33.95 -7.51 -9.99
C MET A 309 34.10 -8.27 -11.30
N ILE A 310 34.52 -7.55 -12.36
CA ILE A 310 34.59 -8.09 -13.72
C ILE A 310 36.04 -8.35 -14.12
N GLY A 311 36.96 -7.40 -13.81
CA GLY A 311 38.34 -7.46 -14.28
C GLY A 311 38.47 -7.07 -15.75
N HIS A 312 39.47 -7.61 -16.41
CA HIS A 312 39.74 -7.37 -17.83
C HIS A 312 40.24 -8.65 -18.54
N LYS A 313 40.35 -8.61 -19.85
CA LYS A 313 40.77 -9.74 -20.67
C LYS A 313 42.19 -10.22 -20.23
N GLY A 314 42.27 -11.49 -19.84
CA GLY A 314 43.50 -12.10 -19.30
C GLY A 314 43.65 -12.00 -17.77
N ALA A 315 42.87 -11.18 -17.08
CA ALA A 315 42.82 -11.09 -15.63
C ALA A 315 41.36 -10.90 -15.16
N PRO A 316 40.55 -11.97 -15.15
CA PRO A 316 39.16 -11.91 -14.76
C PRO A 316 39.00 -11.52 -13.29
N GLY A 317 37.97 -10.72 -13.01
CA GLY A 317 37.61 -10.31 -11.65
C GLY A 317 36.99 -11.45 -10.85
N ALA A 318 36.65 -11.15 -9.59
CA ALA A 318 36.15 -12.13 -8.66
C ALA A 318 34.70 -12.59 -8.96
N CYS A 319 33.91 -11.79 -9.67
CA CYS A 319 32.45 -11.95 -9.79
C CYS A 319 31.94 -11.95 -11.24
N VAL A 320 32.75 -12.38 -12.19
CA VAL A 320 32.42 -12.37 -13.63
C VAL A 320 31.10 -13.05 -13.96
N LEU A 321 30.76 -14.15 -13.27
CA LEU A 321 29.49 -14.86 -13.47
C LEU A 321 28.31 -14.02 -12.97
N ALA A 322 28.38 -13.47 -11.78
CA ALA A 322 27.32 -12.65 -11.18
C ALA A 322 27.08 -11.36 -11.96
N CYS A 323 28.14 -10.80 -12.56
CA CYS A 323 28.05 -9.62 -13.44
C CYS A 323 27.68 -9.95 -14.90
N ASN A 324 27.41 -11.22 -15.21
CA ASN A 324 27.11 -11.68 -16.59
C ASN A 324 28.18 -11.27 -17.63
N ARG A 325 29.44 -11.28 -17.23
CA ARG A 325 30.57 -10.81 -18.05
C ARG A 325 31.55 -11.95 -18.37
N CYS A 326 31.02 -13.15 -18.62
CA CYS A 326 31.80 -14.31 -19.04
C CYS A 326 32.43 -14.14 -20.44
N ASP A 327 32.03 -13.10 -21.17
CA ASP A 327 32.60 -12.74 -22.46
C ASP A 327 34.10 -12.42 -22.38
N ILE A 328 34.58 -11.90 -21.25
CA ILE A 328 35.98 -11.58 -21.04
C ILE A 328 36.90 -12.81 -20.97
N LEU A 329 36.34 -14.00 -20.76
CA LEU A 329 37.06 -15.27 -20.68
C LEU A 329 37.22 -15.94 -22.05
N LYS A 330 36.51 -15.48 -23.09
CA LYS A 330 36.66 -16.02 -24.42
C LYS A 330 38.03 -15.55 -24.95
N ALA A 331 38.92 -16.50 -25.13
CA ALA A 331 40.21 -16.25 -25.79
C ALA A 331 39.99 -15.63 -27.17
N ALA A 332 40.91 -14.77 -27.57
CA ALA A 332 40.94 -14.22 -28.90
C ALA A 332 41.16 -15.31 -29.93
#